data_3b7455d66973feb15721c0ec871e16b9
#
_entry.id   3b7455d66973feb15721c0ec871e16b9
#
_cell.length_a   1.000
_cell.length_b   1.000
_cell.length_c   1.000
_cell.angle_alpha   90.00
_cell.angle_beta   90.00
_cell.angle_gamma   90.00
#
_symmetry.space_group_name_H-M   'P 1'
#
loop_
_entity.id
_entity.type
_entity.pdbx_description
1 polymer ?
#
loop_
_entity_poly.entity_id
_entity_poly.type
_entity_poly.pdbx_seq_one_letter_code
_entity_poly.pdbx_strand_id
1 'polypeptide(L)'
;MGGSVIGCATAYYLTQLGALDGCRIVVVEKDPSFATCSTARSAGGVRQQFSTPENILMSQVMIDLLRNLKDRFGPDADVGFREQGYLILASREGADVLRSNVEMQRAHGADVHLLAPEELRKRFLWLSTVGVACGSFG
;
A
#
# COMPACT_ATOMS: atom_id res chain seq x y z
N MET A 1 -5.81 -20.17 10.29
CA MET A 1 -4.92 -19.23 9.56
C MET A 1 -4.06 -18.51 10.57
N GLY A 2 -2.80 -18.20 10.25
CA GLY A 2 -1.84 -17.59 11.18
C GLY A 2 -2.24 -16.20 11.68
N GLY A 3 -1.64 -15.76 12.79
CA GLY A 3 -1.89 -14.48 13.46
C GLY A 3 -1.13 -13.28 12.88
N SER A 4 -0.53 -13.39 11.68
CA SER A 4 0.11 -12.28 10.98
C SER A 4 -0.93 -11.36 10.32
N VAL A 5 -0.52 -10.34 9.56
CA VAL A 5 -1.40 -9.28 9.05
C VAL A 5 -2.67 -9.80 8.37
N ILE A 6 -2.57 -10.82 7.52
CA ILE A 6 -3.75 -11.38 6.82
C ILE A 6 -4.73 -12.02 7.80
N GLY A 7 -4.24 -12.85 8.73
CA GLY A 7 -5.11 -13.51 9.70
C GLY A 7 -5.75 -12.54 10.69
N CYS A 8 -4.98 -11.58 11.20
CA CYS A 8 -5.50 -10.54 12.08
C CYS A 8 -6.50 -9.63 11.37
N ALA A 9 -6.22 -9.18 10.14
CA ALA A 9 -7.15 -8.39 9.35
C ALA A 9 -8.46 -9.16 9.07
N THR A 10 -8.34 -10.44 8.69
CA THR A 10 -9.52 -11.31 8.50
C THR A 10 -10.35 -11.42 9.77
N ALA A 11 -9.72 -11.68 10.91
CA ALA A 11 -10.42 -11.79 12.20
C ALA A 11 -11.10 -10.45 12.54
N TYR A 12 -10.40 -9.32 12.40
CA TYR A 12 -10.95 -7.99 12.65
C TYR A 12 -12.19 -7.71 11.79
N TYR A 13 -12.09 -7.87 10.48
CA TYR A 13 -13.24 -7.59 9.61
C TYR A 13 -14.39 -8.58 9.80
N LEU A 14 -14.13 -9.82 10.19
CA LEU A 14 -15.19 -10.77 10.56
C LEU A 14 -15.96 -10.30 11.79
N THR A 15 -15.33 -9.63 12.76
CA THR A 15 -16.05 -9.06 13.92
C THR A 15 -16.95 -7.89 13.55
N GLN A 16 -16.75 -7.27 12.38
CA GLN A 16 -17.59 -6.16 11.89
C GLN A 16 -18.83 -6.65 11.11
N LEU A 17 -18.94 -7.95 10.84
CA LEU A 17 -20.06 -8.54 10.13
C LEU A 17 -21.16 -8.93 11.13
N GLY A 18 -22.27 -8.20 11.17
CA GLY A 18 -23.40 -8.50 12.07
C GLY A 18 -23.97 -9.92 11.92
N ALA A 19 -23.81 -10.55 10.75
CA ALA A 19 -24.21 -11.93 10.52
C ALA A 19 -23.42 -12.96 11.37
N LEU A 20 -22.31 -12.55 11.99
CA LEU A 20 -21.45 -13.39 12.85
C LEU A 20 -21.59 -13.04 14.34
N ASP A 21 -22.60 -12.24 14.71
CA ASP A 21 -22.85 -11.91 16.12
C ASP A 21 -23.08 -13.17 16.95
N GLY A 22 -22.35 -13.24 18.07
CA GLY A 22 -22.34 -14.44 18.93
C GLY A 22 -21.41 -15.57 18.46
N CYS A 23 -20.79 -15.47 17.28
CA CYS A 23 -19.79 -16.45 16.82
C CYS A 23 -18.43 -16.24 17.51
N ARG A 24 -17.77 -17.37 17.82
CA ARG A 24 -16.40 -17.35 18.34
C ARG A 24 -15.41 -17.37 17.19
N ILE A 25 -14.59 -16.32 17.06
CA ILE A 25 -13.48 -16.26 16.10
C ILE A 25 -12.20 -16.72 16.80
N VAL A 26 -11.50 -17.70 16.22
CA VAL A 26 -10.24 -18.22 16.77
C VAL A 26 -9.13 -18.02 15.73
N VAL A 27 -8.07 -17.32 16.13
CA VAL A 27 -6.84 -17.16 15.35
C VAL A 27 -5.82 -18.16 15.88
N VAL A 28 -5.30 -19.02 14.99
CA VAL A 28 -4.29 -20.03 15.36
C VAL A 28 -2.96 -19.63 14.73
N GLU A 29 -1.95 -19.39 15.54
CA GLU A 29 -0.58 -19.08 15.12
C GLU A 29 0.38 -20.16 15.60
N LYS A 30 1.22 -20.65 14.69
CA LYS A 30 2.21 -21.70 14.99
C LYS A 30 3.48 -21.16 15.66
N ASP A 31 3.82 -19.91 15.39
CA ASP A 31 5.03 -19.25 15.88
C ASP A 31 4.69 -17.85 16.42
N PRO A 32 4.47 -17.72 17.73
CA PRO A 32 4.11 -16.44 18.35
C PRO A 32 5.21 -15.38 18.27
N SER A 33 6.43 -15.74 17.90
CA SER A 33 7.51 -14.78 17.64
C SER A 33 7.36 -14.06 16.30
N PHE A 34 6.58 -14.61 15.37
CA PHE A 34 6.41 -14.12 13.99
C PHE A 34 7.72 -13.97 13.18
N ALA A 35 8.84 -14.49 13.66
CA ALA A 35 10.18 -14.29 13.09
C ALA A 35 10.28 -14.77 11.63
N THR A 36 9.46 -15.74 11.23
CA THR A 36 9.46 -16.32 9.88
C THR A 36 8.28 -15.90 9.03
N CYS A 37 7.36 -15.07 9.55
CA CYS A 37 6.18 -14.69 8.79
C CYS A 37 6.52 -13.69 7.67
N SER A 38 5.77 -13.75 6.57
CA SER A 38 5.99 -12.87 5.41
C SER A 38 5.86 -11.39 5.75
N THR A 39 4.97 -11.03 6.67
CA THR A 39 4.79 -9.64 7.12
C THR A 39 6.06 -9.10 7.77
N ALA A 40 6.66 -9.83 8.73
CA ALA A 40 7.87 -9.41 9.42
C ALA A 40 9.10 -9.34 8.48
N ARG A 41 9.08 -10.12 7.39
CA ARG A 41 10.15 -10.17 6.39
C ARG A 41 9.91 -9.27 5.17
N SER A 42 8.79 -8.54 5.13
CA SER A 42 8.48 -7.62 4.03
C SER A 42 9.26 -6.31 4.16
N ALA A 43 9.38 -5.58 3.06
CA ALA A 43 9.91 -4.21 3.09
C ALA A 43 8.96 -3.20 3.78
N GLY A 44 7.74 -3.62 4.14
CA GLY A 44 6.74 -2.77 4.79
C GLY A 44 6.21 -1.64 3.90
N GLY A 45 6.45 -1.70 2.59
CA GLY A 45 6.00 -0.65 1.67
C GLY A 45 4.51 -0.75 1.34
N VAL A 46 3.81 0.36 1.42
CA VAL A 46 2.40 0.50 1.01
C VAL A 46 2.33 1.48 -0.16
N ARG A 47 1.63 1.12 -1.24
CA ARG A 47 1.50 1.96 -2.43
C ARG A 47 0.12 1.84 -3.05
N GLN A 48 -0.27 2.83 -3.87
CA GLN A 48 -1.51 2.82 -4.65
C GLN A 48 -1.27 2.51 -6.15
N GLN A 49 -0.02 2.51 -6.59
CA GLN A 49 0.39 2.40 -7.99
C GLN A 49 0.33 0.95 -8.48
N PHE A 50 -0.90 0.45 -8.70
CA PHE A 50 -1.16 -0.86 -9.27
C PHE A 50 -1.76 -0.75 -10.68
N SER A 51 -1.71 -1.86 -11.43
CA SER A 51 -2.24 -1.98 -12.79
C SER A 51 -3.64 -2.61 -12.85
N THR A 52 -4.29 -2.81 -11.70
CA THR A 52 -5.64 -3.34 -11.60
C THR A 52 -6.47 -2.51 -10.62
N PRO A 53 -7.74 -2.19 -10.95
CA PRO A 53 -8.63 -1.40 -10.10
C PRO A 53 -8.79 -1.95 -8.68
N GLU A 54 -8.93 -3.26 -8.56
CA GLU A 54 -9.15 -3.93 -7.28
C GLU A 54 -7.97 -3.70 -6.31
N ASN A 55 -6.74 -3.79 -6.82
CA ASN A 55 -5.54 -3.56 -6.02
C ASN A 55 -5.40 -2.09 -5.61
N ILE A 56 -5.81 -1.16 -6.48
CA ILE A 56 -5.82 0.28 -6.16
C ILE A 56 -6.80 0.54 -5.01
N LEU A 57 -8.04 0.04 -5.13
CA LEU A 57 -9.09 0.22 -4.12
C LEU A 57 -8.73 -0.44 -2.78
N MET A 58 -8.20 -1.66 -2.80
CA MET A 58 -7.71 -2.34 -1.58
C MET A 58 -6.60 -1.54 -0.89
N SER A 59 -5.69 -0.95 -1.66
CA SER A 59 -4.61 -0.13 -1.10
C SER A 59 -5.12 1.16 -0.48
N GLN A 60 -6.13 1.79 -1.06
CA GLN A 60 -6.77 2.97 -0.47
C GLN A 60 -7.43 2.65 0.86
N VAL A 61 -8.15 1.52 0.96
CA VAL A 61 -8.72 1.04 2.24
C VAL A 61 -7.62 0.82 3.27
N MET A 62 -6.49 0.24 2.87
CA MET A 62 -5.35 0.02 3.77
C MET A 62 -4.71 1.32 4.23
N ILE A 63 -4.52 2.29 3.33
CA ILE A 63 -3.96 3.60 3.66
C ILE A 63 -4.90 4.36 4.61
N ASP A 64 -6.21 4.34 4.35
CA ASP A 64 -7.20 4.93 5.26
C ASP A 64 -7.14 4.29 6.65
N LEU A 65 -7.05 2.97 6.72
CA LEU A 65 -6.88 2.26 7.98
C LEU A 65 -5.63 2.72 8.73
N LEU A 66 -4.49 2.85 8.04
CA LEU A 66 -3.21 3.25 8.64
C LEU A 66 -3.23 4.69 9.12
N ARG A 67 -3.85 5.59 8.37
CA ARG A 67 -4.03 7.00 8.76
C ARG A 67 -4.89 7.15 10.01
N ASN A 68 -5.93 6.33 10.14
CA ASN A 68 -6.91 6.37 11.23
C ASN A 68 -6.69 5.25 12.27
N LEU A 69 -5.46 4.74 12.39
CA LEU A 69 -5.16 3.58 13.21
C LEU A 69 -5.47 3.83 14.70
N LYS A 70 -5.11 5.02 15.21
CA LYS A 70 -5.33 5.39 16.61
C LYS A 70 -6.80 5.59 16.94
N ASP A 71 -7.57 6.12 16.01
CA ASP A 71 -9.01 6.31 16.19
C ASP A 71 -9.75 4.96 16.22
N ARG A 72 -9.25 3.97 15.50
CA ARG A 72 -9.88 2.64 15.41
C ARG A 72 -9.45 1.68 16.52
N PHE A 73 -8.20 1.76 16.99
CA PHE A 73 -7.60 0.77 17.89
C PHE A 73 -7.06 1.37 19.19
N GLY A 74 -7.22 2.68 19.41
CA GLY A 74 -6.78 3.38 20.60
C GLY A 74 -5.44 4.11 20.44
N PRO A 75 -5.10 4.99 21.40
CA PRO A 75 -3.99 5.93 21.29
C PRO A 75 -2.61 5.27 21.17
N ASP A 76 -2.46 4.06 21.66
CA ASP A 76 -1.20 3.31 21.62
C ASP A 76 -0.99 2.55 20.29
N ALA A 77 -2.00 2.54 19.41
CA ALA A 77 -1.90 1.88 18.11
C ALA A 77 -0.98 2.66 17.17
N ASP A 78 0.21 2.13 16.93
CA ASP A 78 1.20 2.70 16.03
C ASP A 78 1.99 1.58 15.33
N VAL A 79 2.12 1.69 14.03
CA VAL A 79 2.94 0.78 13.19
C VAL A 79 4.11 1.52 12.53
N GLY A 80 4.37 2.76 12.94
CA GLY A 80 5.40 3.61 12.36
C GLY A 80 5.10 4.01 10.90
N PHE A 81 3.83 4.11 10.52
CA PHE A 81 3.43 4.49 9.16
C PHE A 81 3.92 5.90 8.82
N ARG A 82 4.60 6.03 7.68
CA ARG A 82 5.11 7.31 7.18
C ARG A 82 4.77 7.44 5.70
N GLU A 83 4.06 8.50 5.35
CA GLU A 83 3.67 8.80 3.98
C GLU A 83 4.84 9.49 3.24
N GLN A 84 5.70 8.68 2.64
CA GLN A 84 6.86 9.16 1.88
C GLN A 84 6.67 9.03 0.37
N GLY A 85 5.61 8.32 -0.05
CA GLY A 85 5.27 8.02 -1.43
C GLY A 85 6.16 6.96 -2.06
N TYR A 86 5.77 6.55 -3.27
CA TYR A 86 6.50 5.62 -4.11
C TYR A 86 6.86 6.28 -5.45
N LEU A 87 8.12 6.14 -5.86
CA LEU A 87 8.58 6.58 -7.16
C LEU A 87 8.80 5.36 -8.06
N ILE A 88 8.06 5.30 -9.17
CA ILE A 88 8.23 4.31 -10.22
C ILE A 88 8.76 5.02 -11.46
N LEU A 89 9.85 4.53 -12.03
CA LEU A 89 10.47 5.10 -13.23
C LEU A 89 10.24 4.19 -14.44
N ALA A 90 10.08 4.79 -15.60
CA ALA A 90 9.96 4.08 -16.86
C ALA A 90 11.01 4.54 -17.87
N SER A 91 11.59 3.56 -18.59
CA SER A 91 12.33 3.80 -19.81
C SER A 91 11.39 4.21 -20.95
N ARG A 92 11.95 4.51 -22.14
CA ARG A 92 11.14 4.84 -23.32
C ARG A 92 10.14 3.72 -23.66
N GLU A 93 10.55 2.46 -23.56
CA GLU A 93 9.72 1.28 -23.87
C GLU A 93 8.55 1.10 -22.87
N GLY A 94 8.76 1.45 -21.60
CA GLY A 94 7.76 1.34 -20.54
C GLY A 94 6.88 2.57 -20.34
N ALA A 95 7.19 3.68 -21.00
CA ALA A 95 6.56 4.97 -20.73
C ALA A 95 5.05 5.00 -20.98
N ASP A 96 4.60 4.38 -22.08
CA ASP A 96 3.17 4.36 -22.42
C ASP A 96 2.36 3.50 -21.46
N VAL A 97 2.93 2.38 -21.02
CA VAL A 97 2.32 1.52 -19.99
C VAL A 97 2.22 2.30 -18.66
N LEU A 98 3.26 3.03 -18.27
CA LEU A 98 3.24 3.82 -17.04
C LEU A 98 2.20 4.94 -17.11
N ARG A 99 2.08 5.64 -18.25
CA ARG A 99 1.05 6.68 -18.46
C ARG A 99 -0.36 6.12 -18.33
N SER A 100 -0.65 5.02 -19.04
CA SER A 100 -1.94 4.35 -18.98
C SER A 100 -2.29 3.89 -17.56
N ASN A 101 -1.32 3.33 -16.83
CA ASN A 101 -1.51 2.96 -15.43
C ASN A 101 -1.82 4.17 -14.54
N VAL A 102 -1.13 5.31 -14.72
CA VAL A 102 -1.39 6.54 -13.95
C VAL A 102 -2.79 7.09 -14.23
N GLU A 103 -3.23 7.07 -15.48
CA GLU A 103 -4.59 7.48 -15.85
C GLU A 103 -5.64 6.61 -15.15
N MET A 104 -5.49 5.29 -15.19
CA MET A 104 -6.37 4.36 -14.51
C MET A 104 -6.33 4.55 -12.98
N GLN A 105 -5.15 4.71 -12.38
CA GLN A 105 -4.97 4.94 -10.95
C GLN A 105 -5.72 6.21 -10.50
N ARG A 106 -5.59 7.30 -11.25
CA ARG A 106 -6.31 8.55 -10.99
C ARG A 106 -7.82 8.40 -11.16
N ALA A 107 -8.26 7.67 -12.18
CA ALA A 107 -9.68 7.39 -12.39
C ALA A 107 -10.32 6.62 -11.22
N HIS A 108 -9.51 5.88 -10.44
CA HIS A 108 -9.92 5.17 -9.22
C HIS A 108 -9.55 5.93 -7.93
N GLY A 109 -9.25 7.22 -8.02
CA GLY A 109 -9.03 8.09 -6.86
C GLY A 109 -7.65 8.00 -6.21
N ALA A 110 -6.67 7.34 -6.85
CA ALA A 110 -5.31 7.33 -6.33
C ALA A 110 -4.62 8.70 -6.54
N ASP A 111 -3.96 9.20 -5.50
CA ASP A 111 -3.15 10.42 -5.57
C ASP A 111 -1.78 10.10 -6.17
N VAL A 112 -1.71 10.12 -7.50
CA VAL A 112 -0.51 9.77 -8.26
C VAL A 112 -0.21 10.85 -9.30
N HIS A 113 1.04 11.27 -9.38
CA HIS A 113 1.54 12.27 -10.31
C HIS A 113 2.46 11.65 -11.36
N LEU A 114 2.20 11.94 -12.63
CA LEU A 114 3.13 11.64 -13.71
C LEU A 114 4.12 12.79 -13.82
N LEU A 115 5.41 12.48 -13.78
CA LEU A 115 6.51 13.45 -13.76
C LEU A 115 7.42 13.26 -14.99
N ALA A 116 7.72 14.37 -15.65
CA ALA A 116 8.73 14.42 -16.69
C ALA A 116 10.15 14.35 -16.09
N PRO A 117 11.19 14.00 -16.88
CA PRO A 117 12.56 13.92 -16.39
C PRO A 117 13.07 15.20 -15.72
N GLU A 118 12.63 16.37 -16.19
CA GLU A 118 12.97 17.67 -15.62
C GLU A 118 12.36 17.88 -14.22
N GLU A 119 11.13 17.43 -14.03
CA GLU A 119 10.42 17.47 -12.74
C GLU A 119 11.02 16.49 -11.76
N LEU A 120 11.39 15.29 -12.23
CA LEU A 120 12.09 14.30 -11.45
C LEU A 120 13.43 14.84 -10.91
N ARG A 121 14.25 15.49 -11.76
CA ARG A 121 15.52 16.09 -11.33
C ARG A 121 15.34 17.21 -10.31
N LYS A 122 14.28 17.99 -10.43
CA LYS A 122 14.00 19.08 -9.48
C LYS A 122 13.53 18.54 -8.12
N ARG A 123 12.71 17.49 -8.15
CA ARG A 123 12.10 16.93 -6.93
C ARG A 123 13.03 15.96 -6.19
N PHE A 124 13.84 15.20 -6.92
CA PHE A 124 14.70 14.15 -6.40
C PHE A 124 16.15 14.42 -6.80
N LEU A 125 16.84 15.32 -6.09
CA LEU A 125 18.19 15.78 -6.43
C LEU A 125 19.25 14.66 -6.48
N TRP A 126 18.99 13.55 -5.81
CA TRP A 126 19.83 12.36 -5.80
C TRP A 126 19.61 11.43 -7.01
N LEU A 127 18.54 11.67 -7.81
CA LEU A 127 18.13 10.77 -8.87
C LEU A 127 18.84 11.11 -10.20
N SER A 128 19.50 10.10 -10.81
CA SER A 128 19.89 10.17 -12.21
C SER A 128 18.71 9.85 -13.11
N THR A 129 18.43 10.73 -14.07
CA THR A 129 17.36 10.55 -15.06
C THR A 129 17.86 10.06 -16.41
N VAL A 130 19.09 9.59 -16.50
CA VAL A 130 19.64 8.99 -17.73
C VAL A 130 18.85 7.73 -18.07
N GLY A 131 18.30 7.67 -19.29
CA GLY A 131 17.46 6.56 -19.74
C GLY A 131 16.03 6.56 -19.20
N VAL A 132 15.64 7.54 -18.38
CA VAL A 132 14.29 7.69 -17.85
C VAL A 132 13.47 8.55 -18.80
N ALA A 133 12.31 8.03 -19.26
CA ALA A 133 11.35 8.75 -20.10
C ALA A 133 10.27 9.47 -19.27
N CYS A 134 9.86 8.89 -18.17
CA CYS A 134 8.93 9.51 -17.19
C CYS A 134 8.99 8.74 -15.87
N GLY A 135 8.37 9.32 -14.84
CA GLY A 135 8.15 8.65 -13.56
C GLY A 135 6.74 8.88 -13.05
N SER A 136 6.26 7.99 -12.19
CA SER A 136 5.05 8.23 -11.40
C SER A 136 5.41 8.29 -9.91
N PHE A 137 4.82 9.24 -9.20
CA PHE A 137 5.02 9.43 -7.77
C PHE A 137 3.66 9.59 -7.07
N GLY A 138 3.45 8.85 -5.96
CA GLY A 138 2.23 8.87 -5.17
C GLY A 138 2.30 8.02 -3.92
#